data_0f29697dac59ff5be344bbd4f7787848
#
_entry.id   0f29697dac59ff5be344bbd4f7787848
#
_cell.length_a   1.000
_cell.length_b   1.000
_cell.length_c   1.000
_cell.angle_alpha   90.00
_cell.angle_beta   90.00
_cell.angle_gamma   90.00
#
_symmetry.space_group_name_H-M   'P 1'
#
loop_
_entity.id
_entity.type
_entity.pdbx_description
1 polymer ?
#
loop_
_entity_poly.entity_id
_entity_poly.type
_entity_poly.pdbx_seq_one_letter_code
_entity_poly.pdbx_strand_id
1 'polypeptide(L)'
;MITLLSPLFALALAPQGPGATAPAAVAVRAETLYTMAGPPISGGVVVIRGGKIAAVGEVDVPSGMEVVETKVAMPGLIDAHATVGLTGVLNVPQDQDQLERSSPMQPELRALDAYNPRDPLVAWVRGLGVTTLHTGHGPGALISGQTMVIKTHGRSVDADVVRPLAMVAVTLSDRGRSREGGAPGTRAKSVAMLREELLAARDYAARRARDDDAKLDLGLETLAKVLSKEVPLLVTAHRAHDLASALRVAEEFDVKVVLDGAAEAYLMLPRINEAGCWVLPHPAMARTRGDLENGTMELAKLLAGAGVPFALQSGYEAYVPKTRVVLWEAGISVMHGLAHERAMRALTIDAARMCGVSDRVGSLEVGKDADIALFDGDPFEYTTHCSGV
;
A
#
# COMPACT_ATOMS: atom_id res chain seq x y z
N MET A 1 -48.80 -21.18 -21.28
CA MET A 1 -47.80 -21.85 -20.45
C MET A 1 -46.61 -22.13 -21.34
N ILE A 2 -45.63 -21.26 -21.34
CA ILE A 2 -44.37 -21.43 -22.08
C ILE A 2 -43.26 -21.37 -21.02
N THR A 3 -42.68 -22.54 -20.77
CA THR A 3 -41.61 -22.74 -19.82
C THR A 3 -40.27 -22.40 -20.53
N LEU A 4 -39.65 -21.26 -20.18
CA LEU A 4 -38.30 -20.93 -20.60
C LEU A 4 -37.30 -21.59 -19.65
N LEU A 5 -36.60 -22.62 -20.13
CA LEU A 5 -35.42 -23.18 -19.49
C LEU A 5 -34.23 -22.27 -19.84
N SER A 6 -33.67 -21.63 -18.82
CA SER A 6 -32.34 -20.97 -18.91
C SER A 6 -31.26 -22.03 -18.71
N PRO A 7 -30.20 -22.07 -19.53
CA PRO A 7 -29.07 -22.94 -19.29
C PRO A 7 -28.20 -22.36 -18.15
N LEU A 8 -28.04 -23.12 -17.08
CA LEU A 8 -26.98 -22.90 -16.08
C LEU A 8 -25.63 -23.17 -16.79
N PHE A 9 -24.84 -22.13 -16.99
CA PHE A 9 -23.42 -22.28 -17.28
C PHE A 9 -22.72 -22.68 -15.97
N ALA A 10 -22.46 -23.95 -15.78
CA ALA A 10 -21.54 -24.45 -14.77
C ALA A 10 -20.10 -24.14 -15.22
N LEU A 11 -19.50 -23.13 -14.63
CA LEU A 11 -18.05 -22.89 -14.76
C LEU A 11 -17.35 -24.02 -14.03
N ALA A 12 -16.85 -25.00 -14.78
CA ALA A 12 -16.01 -26.05 -14.23
C ALA A 12 -14.67 -25.46 -13.78
N LEU A 13 -14.48 -25.28 -12.48
CA LEU A 13 -13.14 -25.12 -11.93
C LEU A 13 -12.35 -26.41 -12.18
N ALA A 14 -11.42 -26.37 -13.13
CA ALA A 14 -10.42 -27.43 -13.27
C ALA A 14 -9.55 -27.45 -12.00
N PRO A 15 -9.30 -28.65 -11.40
CA PRO A 15 -8.40 -28.75 -10.27
C PRO A 15 -6.99 -28.40 -10.77
N GLN A 16 -6.40 -27.35 -10.21
CA GLN A 16 -4.98 -27.06 -10.40
C GLN A 16 -4.19 -28.14 -9.65
N GLY A 17 -3.59 -29.04 -10.41
CA GLY A 17 -2.68 -30.05 -9.88
C GLY A 17 -1.43 -29.42 -9.25
N PRO A 18 -0.76 -30.10 -8.30
CA PRO A 18 0.47 -29.61 -7.70
C PRO A 18 1.59 -29.58 -8.74
N GLY A 19 2.19 -28.39 -8.97
CA GLY A 19 3.46 -28.25 -9.65
C GLY A 19 3.44 -27.73 -11.08
N ALA A 20 2.85 -26.57 -11.34
CA ALA A 20 3.34 -25.75 -12.45
C ALA A 20 4.64 -25.08 -11.97
N THR A 21 5.78 -25.66 -12.30
CA THR A 21 7.07 -24.97 -12.25
C THR A 21 6.93 -23.75 -13.17
N ALA A 22 7.08 -22.54 -12.60
CA ALA A 22 7.17 -21.32 -13.41
C ALA A 22 8.20 -21.56 -14.53
N PRO A 23 7.99 -21.09 -15.77
CA PRO A 23 8.95 -21.26 -16.83
C PRO A 23 10.31 -20.76 -16.36
N ALA A 24 11.32 -21.59 -16.48
CA ALA A 24 12.66 -21.31 -15.93
C ALA A 24 13.26 -20.03 -16.50
N ALA A 25 12.79 -19.57 -17.66
CA ALA A 25 13.17 -18.32 -18.30
C ALA A 25 12.10 -17.86 -19.31
N VAL A 26 11.80 -16.56 -19.29
CA VAL A 26 10.88 -15.89 -20.24
C VAL A 26 11.39 -14.48 -20.53
N ALA A 27 11.15 -13.97 -21.73
CA ALA A 27 11.41 -12.58 -22.07
C ALA A 27 10.08 -11.84 -22.29
N VAL A 28 10.01 -10.61 -21.83
CA VAL A 28 8.95 -9.66 -22.17
C VAL A 28 9.51 -8.63 -23.12
N ARG A 29 8.87 -8.45 -24.29
CA ARG A 29 9.19 -7.39 -25.23
C ARG A 29 8.04 -6.42 -25.28
N ALA A 30 8.33 -5.13 -25.08
CA ALA A 30 7.34 -4.06 -25.08
C ALA A 30 7.65 -3.02 -26.16
N GLU A 31 6.60 -2.49 -26.82
CA GLU A 31 6.75 -1.32 -27.68
C GLU A 31 7.29 -0.12 -26.88
N THR A 32 6.77 0.04 -25.64
CA THR A 32 7.29 1.01 -24.67
C THR A 32 7.54 0.31 -23.33
N LEU A 33 8.80 0.35 -22.88
CA LEU A 33 9.22 -0.21 -21.59
C LEU A 33 9.51 0.92 -20.60
N TYR A 34 8.73 1.02 -19.54
CA TYR A 34 8.97 1.90 -18.40
C TYR A 34 9.74 1.16 -17.32
N THR A 35 11.01 1.42 -17.15
CA THR A 35 11.82 0.77 -16.11
C THR A 35 11.66 1.40 -14.73
N MET A 36 11.24 2.64 -14.64
CA MET A 36 11.26 3.51 -13.45
C MET A 36 12.66 3.74 -12.86
N ALA A 37 13.71 3.28 -13.54
CA ALA A 37 15.12 3.53 -13.23
C ALA A 37 15.77 4.54 -14.20
N GLY A 38 15.09 4.88 -15.28
CA GLY A 38 15.52 5.81 -16.32
C GLY A 38 14.36 6.22 -17.23
N PRO A 39 14.64 6.89 -18.36
CA PRO A 39 13.61 7.23 -19.33
C PRO A 39 12.99 5.97 -19.97
N PRO A 40 11.79 6.09 -20.56
CA PRO A 40 11.15 5.00 -21.29
C PRO A 40 12.03 4.50 -22.45
N ILE A 41 12.01 3.17 -22.70
CA ILE A 41 12.78 2.50 -23.74
C ILE A 41 11.81 2.02 -24.82
N SER A 42 12.04 2.41 -26.08
CA SER A 42 11.25 1.92 -27.21
C SER A 42 11.75 0.53 -27.63
N GLY A 43 10.85 -0.44 -27.82
CA GLY A 43 11.21 -1.82 -28.18
C GLY A 43 12.02 -2.54 -27.13
N GLY A 44 11.94 -2.12 -25.86
CA GLY A 44 12.72 -2.65 -24.76
C GLY A 44 12.36 -4.09 -24.41
N VAL A 45 13.32 -4.82 -23.87
CA VAL A 45 13.19 -6.23 -23.46
C VAL A 45 13.53 -6.39 -21.98
N VAL A 46 12.77 -7.24 -21.28
CA VAL A 46 13.09 -7.72 -19.93
C VAL A 46 13.28 -9.22 -19.99
N VAL A 47 14.46 -9.71 -19.62
CA VAL A 47 14.77 -11.12 -19.53
C VAL A 47 14.61 -11.58 -18.08
N ILE A 48 13.78 -12.61 -17.87
CA ILE A 48 13.44 -13.13 -16.54
C ILE A 48 14.01 -14.54 -16.40
N ARG A 49 14.67 -14.80 -15.27
CA ARG A 49 15.17 -16.13 -14.89
C ARG A 49 14.95 -16.38 -13.41
N GLY A 50 14.32 -17.49 -13.08
CA GLY A 50 14.07 -17.87 -11.69
C GLY A 50 13.30 -16.80 -10.89
N GLY A 51 12.35 -16.08 -11.52
CA GLY A 51 11.55 -15.01 -10.89
C GLY A 51 12.32 -13.70 -10.66
N LYS A 52 13.53 -13.56 -11.21
CA LYS A 52 14.36 -12.36 -11.13
C LYS A 52 14.63 -11.76 -12.50
N ILE A 53 14.82 -10.46 -12.54
CA ILE A 53 15.25 -9.73 -13.74
C ILE A 53 16.73 -10.06 -13.99
N ALA A 54 17.02 -10.75 -15.09
CA ALA A 54 18.37 -11.12 -15.49
C ALA A 54 19.02 -10.09 -16.43
N ALA A 55 18.21 -9.45 -17.29
CA ALA A 55 18.62 -8.33 -18.14
C ALA A 55 17.40 -7.45 -18.44
N VAL A 56 17.65 -6.15 -18.71
CA VAL A 56 16.61 -5.19 -19.06
C VAL A 56 17.21 -4.06 -19.90
N GLY A 57 16.44 -3.61 -20.90
CA GLY A 57 16.85 -2.52 -21.77
C GLY A 57 16.75 -2.88 -23.26
N GLU A 58 17.60 -2.28 -24.08
CA GLU A 58 17.79 -2.63 -25.50
C GLU A 58 18.72 -3.84 -25.59
N VAL A 59 18.17 -5.02 -25.24
CA VAL A 59 18.93 -6.28 -25.20
C VAL A 59 18.29 -7.32 -26.10
N ASP A 60 19.12 -8.22 -26.66
CA ASP A 60 18.63 -9.32 -27.48
C ASP A 60 17.94 -10.39 -26.59
N VAL A 61 16.86 -10.96 -27.12
CA VAL A 61 16.23 -12.13 -26.49
C VAL A 61 17.13 -13.35 -26.71
N PRO A 62 17.51 -14.07 -25.64
CA PRO A 62 18.29 -15.30 -25.77
C PRO A 62 17.58 -16.32 -26.67
N SER A 63 18.35 -17.01 -27.53
CA SER A 63 17.81 -18.01 -28.48
C SER A 63 17.02 -19.09 -27.76
N GLY A 64 15.83 -19.40 -28.27
CA GLY A 64 14.94 -20.45 -27.74
C GLY A 64 14.15 -20.03 -26.49
N MET A 65 14.22 -18.77 -26.06
CA MET A 65 13.42 -18.27 -24.95
C MET A 65 12.00 -17.93 -25.42
N GLU A 66 11.01 -18.26 -24.62
CA GLU A 66 9.63 -17.79 -24.82
C GLU A 66 9.57 -16.26 -24.71
N VAL A 67 8.83 -15.62 -25.61
CA VAL A 67 8.66 -14.16 -25.65
C VAL A 67 7.20 -13.81 -25.48
N VAL A 68 6.91 -12.95 -24.49
CA VAL A 68 5.61 -12.31 -24.31
C VAL A 68 5.71 -10.90 -24.90
N GLU A 69 4.88 -10.64 -25.91
CA GLU A 69 4.80 -9.32 -26.57
C GLU A 69 3.71 -8.47 -25.93
N THR A 70 3.95 -7.17 -25.74
CA THR A 70 2.98 -6.22 -25.20
C THR A 70 3.24 -4.81 -25.74
N LYS A 71 2.23 -3.92 -25.68
CA LYS A 71 2.45 -2.52 -26.03
C LYS A 71 3.22 -1.77 -24.95
N VAL A 72 2.83 -1.95 -23.69
CA VAL A 72 3.48 -1.30 -22.55
C VAL A 72 3.83 -2.36 -21.51
N ALA A 73 5.07 -2.33 -21.03
CA ALA A 73 5.51 -3.04 -19.84
C ALA A 73 6.07 -2.04 -18.82
N MET A 74 5.74 -2.26 -17.56
CA MET A 74 6.24 -1.45 -16.46
C MET A 74 6.38 -2.30 -15.19
N PRO A 75 7.05 -1.80 -14.11
CA PRO A 75 7.03 -2.52 -12.83
C PRO A 75 5.60 -2.78 -12.39
N GLY A 76 5.36 -3.92 -11.78
CA GLY A 76 4.09 -4.20 -11.17
C GLY A 76 3.69 -3.12 -10.18
N LEU A 77 2.43 -2.76 -10.20
CA LEU A 77 1.88 -1.68 -9.38
C LEU A 77 1.92 -2.04 -7.90
N ILE A 78 2.12 -1.04 -7.07
CA ILE A 78 2.13 -1.13 -5.61
C ILE A 78 1.01 -0.26 -5.07
N ASP A 79 0.03 -0.87 -4.42
CA ASP A 79 -0.95 -0.12 -3.65
C ASP A 79 -0.34 0.25 -2.30
N ALA A 80 -0.13 1.55 -2.09
CA ALA A 80 0.66 2.05 -0.98
C ALA A 80 -0.08 2.05 0.37
N HIS A 81 -1.39 1.86 0.39
CA HIS A 81 -2.20 1.53 1.57
C HIS A 81 -3.57 0.99 1.15
N ALA A 82 -3.83 -0.26 1.51
CA ALA A 82 -5.08 -0.96 1.24
C ALA A 82 -5.50 -1.81 2.43
N THR A 83 -6.72 -2.36 2.36
CA THR A 83 -7.22 -3.39 3.27
C THR A 83 -7.50 -4.70 2.54
N VAL A 84 -7.04 -4.82 1.30
CA VAL A 84 -7.19 -6.06 0.49
C VAL A 84 -6.58 -7.23 1.22
N GLY A 85 -7.31 -8.33 1.31
CA GLY A 85 -6.93 -9.53 2.04
C GLY A 85 -7.29 -9.53 3.53
N LEU A 86 -7.61 -8.35 4.11
CA LEU A 86 -8.19 -8.20 5.46
C LEU A 86 -9.68 -7.83 5.40
N THR A 87 -10.15 -7.45 4.22
CA THR A 87 -11.55 -7.11 3.94
C THR A 87 -12.02 -7.98 2.80
N GLY A 88 -12.99 -8.86 3.05
CA GLY A 88 -13.47 -9.82 2.06
C GLY A 88 -14.39 -9.21 1.01
N VAL A 89 -14.47 -9.89 -0.14
CA VAL A 89 -15.24 -9.47 -1.32
C VAL A 89 -16.73 -9.29 -1.05
N LEU A 90 -17.30 -10.01 -0.09
CA LEU A 90 -18.72 -9.96 0.23
C LEU A 90 -19.08 -8.85 1.21
N ASN A 91 -18.09 -8.26 1.89
CA ASN A 91 -18.29 -7.24 2.91
C ASN A 91 -19.23 -7.67 4.03
N VAL A 92 -19.08 -8.92 4.48
CA VAL A 92 -19.83 -9.49 5.61
C VAL A 92 -19.01 -9.43 6.90
N PRO A 93 -19.62 -9.43 8.09
CA PRO A 93 -18.89 -9.21 9.35
C PRO A 93 -17.67 -10.14 9.57
N GLN A 94 -17.77 -11.40 9.17
CA GLN A 94 -16.69 -12.38 9.28
C GLN A 94 -15.51 -12.16 8.32
N ASP A 95 -15.65 -11.25 7.37
CA ASP A 95 -14.59 -10.88 6.40
C ASP A 95 -13.99 -9.50 6.71
N GLN A 96 -14.15 -8.99 7.93
CA GLN A 96 -13.78 -7.62 8.31
C GLN A 96 -12.70 -7.60 9.38
N ASP A 97 -11.49 -8.08 9.04
CA ASP A 97 -10.34 -8.16 9.95
C ASP A 97 -9.43 -6.92 9.89
N GLN A 98 -9.83 -5.88 9.14
CA GLN A 98 -9.03 -4.66 9.00
C GLN A 98 -9.06 -3.75 10.22
N LEU A 99 -9.94 -3.96 11.19
CA LEU A 99 -10.05 -3.11 12.37
C LEU A 99 -10.65 -3.83 13.58
N GLU A 100 -9.86 -3.99 14.63
CA GLU A 100 -10.31 -4.41 15.96
C GLU A 100 -10.70 -3.17 16.79
N ARG A 101 -11.82 -3.25 17.53
CA ARG A 101 -12.40 -2.14 18.29
C ARG A 101 -12.47 -2.38 19.79
N SER A 102 -11.95 -3.49 20.28
CA SER A 102 -11.99 -3.86 21.71
C SER A 102 -11.15 -2.94 22.61
N SER A 103 -10.12 -2.30 22.04
CA SER A 103 -9.28 -1.35 22.74
C SER A 103 -8.86 -0.19 21.81
N PRO A 104 -8.64 1.01 22.37
CA PRO A 104 -8.15 2.14 21.56
C PRO A 104 -6.71 2.02 21.09
N MET A 105 -5.88 1.19 21.72
CA MET A 105 -4.47 1.01 21.38
C MET A 105 -4.11 -0.46 21.39
N GLN A 106 -3.68 -0.99 20.25
CA GLN A 106 -3.39 -2.41 20.00
C GLN A 106 -2.20 -2.55 19.03
N PRO A 107 -1.01 -2.02 19.38
CA PRO A 107 0.16 -2.05 18.51
C PRO A 107 0.71 -3.48 18.27
N GLU A 108 0.29 -4.46 19.07
CA GLU A 108 0.66 -5.88 18.95
C GLU A 108 -0.05 -6.60 17.81
N LEU A 109 -1.18 -6.10 17.30
CA LEU A 109 -1.94 -6.78 16.26
C LEU A 109 -1.19 -6.77 14.93
N ARG A 110 -0.97 -7.94 14.36
CA ARG A 110 -0.23 -8.10 13.10
C ARG A 110 -1.20 -8.37 11.95
N ALA A 111 -1.13 -7.61 10.88
CA ALA A 111 -1.87 -7.90 9.66
C ALA A 111 -1.57 -9.30 9.10
N LEU A 112 -0.35 -9.79 9.34
CA LEU A 112 0.11 -11.12 8.94
C LEU A 112 -0.79 -12.26 9.46
N ASP A 113 -1.34 -12.10 10.66
CA ASP A 113 -2.13 -13.14 11.32
C ASP A 113 -3.59 -13.21 10.83
N ALA A 114 -4.07 -12.14 10.19
CA ALA A 114 -5.46 -12.03 9.72
C ALA A 114 -5.61 -12.06 8.19
N TYR A 115 -4.51 -11.91 7.44
CA TYR A 115 -4.55 -11.80 5.99
C TYR A 115 -4.99 -13.08 5.29
N ASN A 116 -5.98 -12.97 4.40
CA ASN A 116 -6.40 -14.05 3.52
C ASN A 116 -5.80 -13.90 2.11
N PRO A 117 -4.71 -14.64 1.76
CA PRO A 117 -4.07 -14.52 0.45
C PRO A 117 -4.95 -15.05 -0.70
N ARG A 118 -5.98 -15.83 -0.39
CA ARG A 118 -6.92 -16.42 -1.36
C ARG A 118 -8.22 -15.65 -1.50
N ASP A 119 -8.34 -14.48 -0.85
CA ASP A 119 -9.50 -13.62 -1.07
C ASP A 119 -9.59 -13.25 -2.56
N PRO A 120 -10.78 -13.32 -3.18
CA PRO A 120 -10.97 -12.97 -4.58
C PRO A 120 -10.50 -11.54 -4.93
N LEU A 121 -10.51 -10.60 -3.99
CA LEU A 121 -9.99 -9.25 -4.21
C LEU A 121 -8.48 -9.23 -4.48
N VAL A 122 -7.71 -10.16 -3.92
CA VAL A 122 -6.26 -10.28 -4.19
C VAL A 122 -6.04 -10.61 -5.68
N ALA A 123 -6.79 -11.58 -6.21
CA ALA A 123 -6.73 -11.93 -7.64
C ALA A 123 -7.29 -10.77 -8.51
N TRP A 124 -8.34 -10.11 -8.06
CA TRP A 124 -8.95 -8.96 -8.75
C TRP A 124 -7.94 -7.81 -8.95
N VAL A 125 -7.29 -7.33 -7.88
CA VAL A 125 -6.34 -6.23 -8.00
C VAL A 125 -5.09 -6.63 -8.79
N ARG A 126 -4.65 -7.90 -8.69
CA ARG A 126 -3.57 -8.44 -9.52
C ARG A 126 -3.91 -8.39 -11.00
N GLY A 127 -5.14 -8.79 -11.38
CA GLY A 127 -5.65 -8.68 -12.76
C GLY A 127 -5.67 -7.26 -13.32
N LEU A 128 -5.48 -6.25 -12.47
CA LEU A 128 -5.37 -4.84 -12.83
C LEU A 128 -3.94 -4.30 -12.69
N GLY A 129 -2.95 -5.19 -12.60
CA GLY A 129 -1.54 -4.83 -12.59
C GLY A 129 -0.92 -4.68 -11.19
N VAL A 130 -1.69 -4.80 -10.09
CA VAL A 130 -1.16 -4.65 -8.73
C VAL A 130 -0.50 -5.95 -8.28
N THR A 131 0.83 -5.96 -8.21
CA THR A 131 1.63 -7.13 -7.82
C THR A 131 2.02 -7.11 -6.34
N THR A 132 1.95 -5.95 -5.70
CA THR A 132 2.36 -5.76 -4.30
C THR A 132 1.36 -4.86 -3.58
N LEU A 133 1.04 -5.23 -2.35
CA LEU A 133 0.16 -4.47 -1.46
C LEU A 133 0.94 -4.06 -0.20
N HIS A 134 0.84 -2.80 0.20
CA HIS A 134 1.00 -2.41 1.59
C HIS A 134 -0.40 -2.47 2.22
N THR A 135 -0.65 -3.49 3.02
CA THR A 135 -1.96 -3.78 3.60
C THR A 135 -1.86 -3.94 5.11
N GLY A 136 -2.95 -3.66 5.81
CA GLY A 136 -2.95 -3.77 7.25
C GLY A 136 -4.19 -3.19 7.90
N HIS A 137 -4.04 -2.90 9.19
CA HIS A 137 -5.12 -2.35 9.97
C HIS A 137 -5.50 -0.95 9.51
N GLY A 138 -6.76 -0.77 9.17
CA GLY A 138 -7.34 0.50 8.79
C GLY A 138 -7.53 1.45 9.99
N PRO A 139 -7.80 2.74 9.75
CA PRO A 139 -8.06 3.72 10.79
C PRO A 139 -9.41 3.47 11.46
N GLY A 140 -9.46 3.66 12.80
CA GLY A 140 -10.68 3.52 13.60
C GLY A 140 -10.41 3.24 15.07
N ALA A 141 -9.16 2.94 15.42
CA ALA A 141 -8.61 2.96 16.78
C ALA A 141 -7.43 3.92 16.81
N LEU A 142 -7.04 4.42 17.98
CA LEU A 142 -5.90 5.35 18.12
C LEU A 142 -4.60 4.69 17.63
N ILE A 143 -4.35 3.43 18.01
CA ILE A 143 -3.34 2.55 17.41
C ILE A 143 -4.06 1.28 17.00
N SER A 144 -4.17 1.05 15.69
CA SER A 144 -4.95 -0.07 15.14
C SER A 144 -4.15 -1.36 15.02
N GLY A 145 -2.82 -1.27 14.91
CA GLY A 145 -1.94 -2.43 14.74
C GLY A 145 -0.87 -2.22 13.68
N GLN A 146 -0.27 -3.31 13.28
CA GLN A 146 0.85 -3.36 12.34
C GLN A 146 0.35 -3.54 10.91
N THR A 147 1.03 -2.93 9.95
CA THR A 147 0.83 -3.16 8.52
C THR A 147 1.96 -4.02 7.96
N MET A 148 1.77 -4.60 6.79
CA MET A 148 2.77 -5.41 6.10
C MET A 148 2.84 -5.10 4.61
N VAL A 149 3.93 -5.50 3.96
CA VAL A 149 4.03 -5.53 2.49
C VAL A 149 4.00 -6.97 2.02
N ILE A 150 3.13 -7.28 1.07
CA ILE A 150 2.90 -8.64 0.59
C ILE A 150 2.68 -8.65 -0.94
N LYS A 151 3.10 -9.73 -1.61
CA LYS A 151 2.81 -9.99 -3.02
C LYS A 151 1.38 -10.49 -3.21
N THR A 152 0.81 -10.23 -4.36
CA THR A 152 -0.54 -10.69 -4.73
C THR A 152 -0.55 -12.07 -5.38
N HIS A 153 0.46 -12.92 -5.16
CA HIS A 153 0.50 -14.27 -5.73
C HIS A 153 -0.68 -15.13 -5.28
N GLY A 154 -1.13 -14.97 -4.03
CA GLY A 154 -2.29 -15.70 -3.49
C GLY A 154 -1.97 -17.14 -3.10
N ARG A 155 -0.73 -17.46 -2.76
CA ARG A 155 -0.29 -18.81 -2.34
C ARG A 155 -0.48 -19.02 -0.84
N SER A 156 0.31 -18.34 -0.05
CA SER A 156 0.22 -18.28 1.40
C SER A 156 0.87 -17.00 1.90
N VAL A 157 0.50 -16.58 3.11
CA VAL A 157 1.08 -15.38 3.73
C VAL A 157 2.59 -15.52 3.86
N ASP A 158 3.07 -16.66 4.38
CA ASP A 158 4.49 -16.89 4.63
C ASP A 158 5.32 -16.90 3.33
N ALA A 159 4.74 -17.38 2.22
CA ALA A 159 5.43 -17.42 0.93
C ALA A 159 5.44 -16.07 0.19
N ASP A 160 4.42 -15.23 0.45
CA ASP A 160 4.16 -14.02 -0.32
C ASP A 160 4.54 -12.74 0.43
N VAL A 161 4.75 -12.80 1.75
CA VAL A 161 5.16 -11.63 2.56
C VAL A 161 6.55 -11.15 2.16
N VAL A 162 6.64 -9.82 1.95
CA VAL A 162 7.91 -9.12 1.62
C VAL A 162 8.47 -8.46 2.87
N ARG A 163 7.60 -7.82 3.65
CA ARG A 163 7.94 -7.14 4.91
C ARG A 163 6.81 -7.35 5.92
N PRO A 164 7.01 -8.19 6.95
CA PRO A 164 5.94 -8.59 7.87
C PRO A 164 5.47 -7.46 8.80
N LEU A 165 6.35 -6.50 9.10
CA LEU A 165 6.06 -5.28 9.86
C LEU A 165 6.58 -4.09 9.04
N ALA A 166 5.68 -3.44 8.33
CA ALA A 166 6.02 -2.29 7.50
C ALA A 166 5.89 -0.97 8.28
N MET A 167 4.75 -0.75 8.92
CA MET A 167 4.43 0.45 9.70
C MET A 167 3.50 0.11 10.86
N VAL A 168 3.35 1.04 11.81
CA VAL A 168 2.33 0.97 12.88
C VAL A 168 1.24 2.00 12.60
N ALA A 169 0.00 1.54 12.44
CA ALA A 169 -1.14 2.38 12.07
C ALA A 169 -1.68 3.16 13.27
N VAL A 170 -1.70 4.48 13.16
CA VAL A 170 -2.20 5.44 14.15
C VAL A 170 -3.28 6.31 13.53
N THR A 171 -4.35 6.60 14.27
CA THR A 171 -5.44 7.46 13.79
C THR A 171 -5.59 8.69 14.67
N LEU A 172 -5.27 9.86 14.13
CA LEU A 172 -5.52 11.17 14.79
C LEU A 172 -6.74 11.88 14.21
N SER A 173 -7.37 11.35 13.16
CA SER A 173 -8.61 11.82 12.58
C SER A 173 -9.83 11.53 13.48
N ASP A 174 -11.01 12.00 13.09
CA ASP A 174 -12.28 11.77 13.81
C ASP A 174 -12.61 10.28 14.00
N ARG A 175 -12.11 9.41 13.13
CA ARG A 175 -12.33 7.96 13.20
C ARG A 175 -11.64 7.30 14.42
N GLY A 176 -10.51 7.84 14.88
CA GLY A 176 -9.77 7.35 16.03
C GLY A 176 -10.37 7.75 17.38
N ARG A 177 -11.48 8.52 17.38
CA ARG A 177 -12.13 9.02 18.60
C ARG A 177 -13.39 8.24 18.94
N SER A 178 -13.55 7.90 20.22
CA SER A 178 -14.79 7.31 20.72
C SER A 178 -15.89 8.37 20.79
N ARG A 179 -17.10 8.00 20.34
CA ARG A 179 -18.29 8.85 20.42
C ARG A 179 -19.25 8.44 21.56
N GLU A 180 -19.00 7.27 22.16
CA GLU A 180 -19.91 6.62 23.12
C GLU A 180 -19.31 6.59 24.55
N GLY A 181 -18.60 7.65 24.95
CA GLY A 181 -18.08 7.78 26.32
C GLY A 181 -16.76 7.06 26.61
N GLY A 182 -16.15 6.40 25.62
CA GLY A 182 -14.80 5.83 25.74
C GLY A 182 -13.67 6.84 25.49
N ALA A 183 -12.44 6.43 25.70
CA ALA A 183 -11.24 7.21 25.36
C ALA A 183 -10.60 6.72 24.03
N PRO A 184 -10.03 7.62 23.22
CA PRO A 184 -10.03 9.08 23.37
C PRO A 184 -11.33 9.73 22.85
N GLY A 185 -11.88 10.69 23.60
CA GLY A 185 -13.07 11.45 23.17
C GLY A 185 -12.72 12.76 22.45
N THR A 186 -11.49 13.25 22.59
CA THR A 186 -11.03 14.52 21.99
C THR A 186 -9.65 14.38 21.37
N ARG A 187 -9.28 15.31 20.46
CA ARG A 187 -7.94 15.37 19.84
C ARG A 187 -6.83 15.47 20.89
N ALA A 188 -7.04 16.32 21.92
CA ALA A 188 -6.06 16.47 22.99
C ALA A 188 -5.82 15.15 23.73
N LYS A 189 -6.90 14.39 24.02
CA LYS A 189 -6.77 13.08 24.67
C LYS A 189 -6.10 12.05 23.74
N SER A 190 -6.40 12.06 22.43
CA SER A 190 -5.72 11.18 21.47
C SER A 190 -4.21 11.38 21.49
N VAL A 191 -3.75 12.63 21.42
CA VAL A 191 -2.32 12.95 21.44
C VAL A 191 -1.68 12.64 22.79
N ALA A 192 -2.39 12.91 23.91
CA ALA A 192 -1.91 12.59 25.25
C ALA A 192 -1.70 11.06 25.42
N MET A 193 -2.68 10.26 25.02
CA MET A 193 -2.58 8.78 25.10
C MET A 193 -1.45 8.24 24.22
N LEU A 194 -1.29 8.77 23.01
CA LEU A 194 -0.17 8.38 22.12
C LEU A 194 1.19 8.70 22.75
N ARG A 195 1.32 9.87 23.39
CA ARG A 195 2.54 10.24 24.14
C ARG A 195 2.80 9.31 25.33
N GLU A 196 1.77 9.04 26.13
CA GLU A 196 1.86 8.12 27.27
C GLU A 196 2.38 6.75 26.82
N GLU A 197 1.88 6.23 25.70
CA GLU A 197 2.28 4.92 25.18
C GLU A 197 3.70 4.92 24.61
N LEU A 198 4.10 5.98 23.90
CA LEU A 198 5.49 6.12 23.43
C LEU A 198 6.49 6.29 24.58
N LEU A 199 6.11 6.98 25.66
CA LEU A 199 6.92 7.07 26.88
C LEU A 199 7.06 5.69 27.54
N ALA A 200 5.96 4.95 27.67
CA ALA A 200 5.97 3.59 28.21
C ALA A 200 6.87 2.65 27.37
N ALA A 201 6.81 2.76 26.05
CA ALA A 201 7.68 2.01 25.14
C ALA A 201 9.17 2.38 25.30
N ARG A 202 9.49 3.65 25.52
CA ARG A 202 10.86 4.10 25.79
C ARG A 202 11.40 3.51 27.10
N ASP A 203 10.58 3.54 28.15
CA ASP A 203 10.96 2.97 29.46
C ASP A 203 11.08 1.45 29.38
N TYR A 204 10.20 0.80 28.61
CA TYR A 204 10.27 -0.63 28.31
C TYR A 204 11.57 -0.99 27.59
N ALA A 205 11.92 -0.30 26.51
CA ALA A 205 13.15 -0.54 25.77
C ALA A 205 14.40 -0.38 26.65
N ALA A 206 14.40 0.65 27.53
CA ALA A 206 15.49 0.87 28.48
C ALA A 206 15.61 -0.25 29.53
N ARG A 207 14.49 -0.82 29.98
CA ARG A 207 14.49 -2.01 30.88
C ARG A 207 15.01 -3.24 30.17
N ARG A 208 14.50 -3.54 28.98
CA ARG A 208 14.92 -4.70 28.17
C ARG A 208 16.43 -4.66 27.83
N ALA A 209 16.99 -3.48 27.60
CA ALA A 209 18.41 -3.33 27.33
C ALA A 209 19.31 -3.61 28.55
N ARG A 210 18.75 -3.61 29.77
CA ARG A 210 19.50 -3.87 31.05
C ARG A 210 19.24 -5.26 31.60
N ASP A 211 18.13 -5.87 31.28
CA ASP A 211 17.64 -7.12 31.83
C ASP A 211 16.95 -7.95 30.73
N ASP A 212 17.63 -8.99 30.28
CA ASP A 212 17.11 -9.90 29.24
C ASP A 212 15.89 -10.70 29.72
N ASP A 213 15.73 -10.88 31.03
CA ASP A 213 14.60 -11.56 31.68
C ASP A 213 13.40 -10.62 31.94
N ALA A 214 13.52 -9.32 31.65
CA ALA A 214 12.41 -8.39 31.79
C ALA A 214 11.19 -8.88 30.98
N LYS A 215 10.01 -8.80 31.62
CA LYS A 215 8.74 -9.29 31.04
C LYS A 215 8.51 -8.72 29.64
N LEU A 216 8.24 -9.61 28.69
CA LEU A 216 7.90 -9.24 27.32
C LEU A 216 6.50 -8.63 27.28
N ASP A 217 6.38 -7.49 26.61
CA ASP A 217 5.13 -6.82 26.23
C ASP A 217 5.14 -6.60 24.71
N LEU A 218 4.25 -7.28 24.00
CA LEU A 218 4.23 -7.28 22.54
C LEU A 218 3.92 -5.90 21.95
N GLY A 219 3.06 -5.13 22.61
CA GLY A 219 2.70 -3.78 22.17
C GLY A 219 3.87 -2.81 22.33
N LEU A 220 4.48 -2.80 23.51
CA LEU A 220 5.65 -1.94 23.80
C LEU A 220 6.88 -2.35 22.99
N GLU A 221 7.05 -3.66 22.70
CA GLU A 221 8.10 -4.16 21.80
C GLU A 221 7.93 -3.58 20.38
N THR A 222 6.71 -3.55 19.88
CA THR A 222 6.39 -2.96 18.56
C THR A 222 6.70 -1.46 18.55
N LEU A 223 6.29 -0.73 19.59
CA LEU A 223 6.56 0.71 19.67
C LEU A 223 8.03 1.04 19.95
N ALA A 224 8.78 0.16 20.60
CA ALA A 224 10.22 0.29 20.72
C ALA A 224 10.92 0.30 19.36
N LYS A 225 10.44 -0.47 18.37
CA LYS A 225 10.92 -0.43 16.97
C LYS A 225 10.56 0.88 16.26
N VAL A 226 9.46 1.52 16.65
CA VAL A 226 9.14 2.88 16.19
C VAL A 226 10.14 3.89 16.73
N LEU A 227 10.44 3.84 18.05
CA LEU A 227 11.39 4.73 18.70
C LEU A 227 12.83 4.54 18.18
N SER A 228 13.20 3.33 17.77
CA SER A 228 14.50 3.05 17.12
C SER A 228 14.54 3.45 15.64
N LYS A 229 13.44 3.97 15.08
CA LYS A 229 13.29 4.34 13.66
C LYS A 229 13.37 3.16 12.67
N GLU A 230 13.29 1.93 13.15
CA GLU A 230 13.22 0.73 12.32
C GLU A 230 11.89 0.71 11.55
N VAL A 231 10.80 1.11 12.21
CA VAL A 231 9.43 1.12 11.68
C VAL A 231 8.84 2.51 11.81
N PRO A 232 8.26 3.11 10.76
CA PRO A 232 7.55 4.38 10.86
C PRO A 232 6.14 4.22 11.43
N LEU A 233 5.59 5.30 11.96
CA LEU A 233 4.15 5.43 12.21
C LEU A 233 3.44 5.78 10.90
N LEU A 234 2.35 5.08 10.58
CA LEU A 234 1.40 5.44 9.54
C LEU A 234 0.26 6.22 10.19
N VAL A 235 0.28 7.55 10.07
CA VAL A 235 -0.63 8.42 10.82
C VAL A 235 -1.76 8.90 9.94
N THR A 236 -2.94 8.31 10.08
CA THR A 236 -4.16 8.79 9.40
C THR A 236 -4.63 10.08 10.05
N ALA A 237 -4.50 11.17 9.32
CA ALA A 237 -4.92 12.52 9.69
C ALA A 237 -5.33 13.28 8.43
N HIS A 238 -6.46 13.98 8.45
CA HIS A 238 -6.99 14.69 7.28
C HIS A 238 -6.90 16.20 7.42
N ARG A 239 -7.24 16.74 8.59
CA ARG A 239 -7.28 18.19 8.82
C ARG A 239 -5.90 18.74 9.16
N ALA A 240 -5.61 19.96 8.77
CA ALA A 240 -4.31 20.63 8.98
C ALA A 240 -3.87 20.61 10.45
N HIS A 241 -4.79 20.81 11.41
CA HIS A 241 -4.45 20.78 12.84
C HIS A 241 -4.15 19.36 13.35
N ASP A 242 -4.72 18.29 12.77
CA ASP A 242 -4.40 16.89 13.09
C ASP A 242 -3.04 16.51 12.47
N LEU A 243 -2.78 16.92 11.23
CA LEU A 243 -1.46 16.78 10.57
C LEU A 243 -0.37 17.51 11.38
N ALA A 244 -0.65 18.75 11.83
CA ALA A 244 0.27 19.48 12.69
C ALA A 244 0.55 18.76 14.02
N SER A 245 -0.43 18.04 14.56
CA SER A 245 -0.26 17.22 15.78
C SER A 245 0.61 15.99 15.51
N ALA A 246 0.41 15.30 14.37
CA ALA A 246 1.25 14.20 13.94
C ALA A 246 2.73 14.62 13.82
N LEU A 247 2.99 15.75 13.16
CA LEU A 247 4.35 16.28 13.00
C LEU A 247 4.99 16.69 14.33
N ARG A 248 4.22 17.28 15.28
CA ARG A 248 4.75 17.59 16.62
C ARG A 248 5.12 16.33 17.40
N VAL A 249 4.33 15.26 17.33
CA VAL A 249 4.67 13.99 17.96
C VAL A 249 5.91 13.38 17.31
N ALA A 250 6.02 13.44 15.99
CA ALA A 250 7.19 12.96 15.27
C ALA A 250 8.48 13.67 15.70
N GLU A 251 8.41 15.01 15.83
CA GLU A 251 9.52 15.85 16.30
C GLU A 251 9.87 15.58 17.78
N GLU A 252 8.86 15.51 18.67
CA GLU A 252 9.03 15.30 20.12
C GLU A 252 9.70 13.96 20.45
N PHE A 253 9.35 12.91 19.72
CA PHE A 253 9.86 11.56 19.95
C PHE A 253 10.96 11.15 18.98
N ASP A 254 11.31 12.01 18.02
CA ASP A 254 12.29 11.76 16.97
C ASP A 254 11.99 10.46 16.19
N VAL A 255 10.72 10.28 15.80
CA VAL A 255 10.24 9.09 15.07
C VAL A 255 9.89 9.43 13.63
N LYS A 256 9.98 8.42 12.75
CA LYS A 256 9.54 8.54 11.36
C LYS A 256 8.01 8.45 11.27
N VAL A 257 7.42 9.32 10.46
CA VAL A 257 5.98 9.28 10.16
C VAL A 257 5.74 9.26 8.65
N VAL A 258 4.66 8.58 8.27
CA VAL A 258 4.00 8.68 6.97
C VAL A 258 2.62 9.26 7.24
N LEU A 259 2.29 10.39 6.61
CA LEU A 259 0.99 11.02 6.75
C LEU A 259 0.00 10.36 5.80
N ASP A 260 -1.02 9.73 6.34
CA ASP A 260 -2.04 9.00 5.58
C ASP A 260 -3.33 9.80 5.48
N GLY A 261 -3.91 9.83 4.28
CA GLY A 261 -5.12 10.58 3.94
C GLY A 261 -4.85 12.05 3.67
N ALA A 262 -4.36 12.78 4.63
CA ALA A 262 -3.79 14.13 4.56
C ALA A 262 -4.58 15.14 3.69
N ALA A 263 -5.94 15.14 3.77
CA ALA A 263 -6.80 15.88 2.86
C ALA A 263 -6.49 17.38 2.79
N GLU A 264 -6.08 18.00 3.91
CA GLU A 264 -5.70 19.40 4.01
C GLU A 264 -4.17 19.64 3.97
N ALA A 265 -3.37 18.65 3.51
CA ALA A 265 -1.91 18.81 3.43
C ALA A 265 -1.49 20.03 2.59
N TYR A 266 -2.29 20.41 1.59
CA TYR A 266 -2.02 21.58 0.75
C TYR A 266 -1.95 22.90 1.52
N LEU A 267 -2.52 22.97 2.72
CA LEU A 267 -2.46 24.15 3.60
C LEU A 267 -1.13 24.27 4.36
N MET A 268 -0.30 23.21 4.35
CA MET A 268 0.94 23.17 5.15
C MET A 268 2.11 22.50 4.46
N LEU A 269 2.14 22.53 3.13
CA LEU A 269 3.19 21.93 2.29
C LEU A 269 4.62 22.30 2.73
N PRO A 270 4.95 23.57 3.05
CA PRO A 270 6.30 23.91 3.52
C PRO A 270 6.72 23.13 4.77
N ARG A 271 5.84 23.00 5.76
CA ARG A 271 6.11 22.28 7.00
C ARG A 271 6.24 20.78 6.80
N ILE A 272 5.41 20.21 5.91
CA ILE A 272 5.47 18.78 5.55
C ILE A 272 6.79 18.49 4.82
N ASN A 273 7.20 19.37 3.91
CA ASN A 273 8.45 19.25 3.17
C ASN A 273 9.67 19.37 4.10
N GLU A 274 9.66 20.33 5.03
CA GLU A 274 10.69 20.50 6.07
C GLU A 274 10.82 19.25 6.96
N ALA A 275 9.71 18.63 7.32
CA ALA A 275 9.69 17.37 8.08
C ALA A 275 10.22 16.17 7.29
N GLY A 276 10.32 16.26 5.97
CA GLY A 276 10.84 15.21 5.09
C GLY A 276 10.04 13.91 5.12
N CYS A 277 8.77 13.96 5.55
CA CYS A 277 7.92 12.78 5.65
C CYS A 277 7.19 12.47 4.35
N TRP A 278 6.87 11.19 4.13
CA TRP A 278 6.04 10.74 3.03
C TRP A 278 4.57 11.07 3.28
N VAL A 279 3.84 11.33 2.20
CA VAL A 279 2.39 11.54 2.22
C VAL A 279 1.72 10.48 1.35
N LEU A 280 0.69 9.85 1.89
CA LEU A 280 -0.30 9.06 1.15
C LEU A 280 -1.55 9.94 1.02
N PRO A 281 -1.75 10.64 -0.10
CA PRO A 281 -2.95 11.45 -0.27
C PRO A 281 -4.20 10.57 -0.18
N HIS A 282 -5.30 11.12 0.34
CA HIS A 282 -6.58 10.41 0.29
C HIS A 282 -6.88 9.99 -1.15
N PRO A 283 -7.57 8.85 -1.36
CA PRO A 283 -7.99 8.45 -2.69
C PRO A 283 -8.76 9.57 -3.38
N ALA A 284 -8.45 9.85 -4.65
CA ALA A 284 -9.08 10.94 -5.41
C ALA A 284 -10.61 10.78 -5.50
N MET A 285 -11.07 9.52 -5.58
CA MET A 285 -12.50 9.18 -5.58
C MET A 285 -13.15 9.15 -4.19
N ALA A 286 -12.44 9.53 -3.12
CA ALA A 286 -13.02 9.59 -1.78
C ALA A 286 -14.16 10.63 -1.71
N ARG A 287 -15.20 10.30 -0.94
CA ARG A 287 -16.30 11.23 -0.71
C ARG A 287 -15.85 12.36 0.20
N THR A 288 -16.00 13.60 -0.27
CA THR A 288 -15.65 14.82 0.49
C THR A 288 -16.71 15.10 1.57
N ARG A 289 -16.57 14.45 2.72
CA ARG A 289 -17.45 14.63 3.89
C ARG A 289 -16.68 14.44 5.19
N GLY A 290 -17.15 15.02 6.27
CA GLY A 290 -16.52 14.90 7.59
C GLY A 290 -15.09 15.43 7.57
N ASP A 291 -14.11 14.64 7.98
CA ASP A 291 -12.70 15.02 7.96
C ASP A 291 -12.13 15.24 6.55
N LEU A 292 -12.81 14.72 5.52
CA LEU A 292 -12.44 14.87 4.11
C LEU A 292 -13.17 16.02 3.40
N GLU A 293 -13.93 16.86 4.12
CA GLU A 293 -14.77 17.90 3.49
C GLU A 293 -13.98 18.88 2.61
N ASN A 294 -12.73 19.15 2.96
CA ASN A 294 -11.81 20.02 2.20
C ASN A 294 -10.83 19.25 1.32
N GLY A 295 -11.09 17.95 1.07
CA GLY A 295 -10.30 17.14 0.17
C GLY A 295 -10.40 17.63 -1.28
N THR A 296 -9.30 17.51 -2.02
CA THR A 296 -9.22 17.90 -3.43
C THR A 296 -8.60 16.81 -4.28
N MET A 297 -9.13 16.63 -5.49
CA MET A 297 -8.57 15.69 -6.48
C MET A 297 -7.20 16.16 -7.02
N GLU A 298 -6.82 17.43 -6.79
CA GLU A 298 -5.51 17.98 -7.16
C GLU A 298 -4.41 17.72 -6.13
N LEU A 299 -4.69 17.06 -4.99
CA LEU A 299 -3.73 16.95 -3.89
C LEU A 299 -2.39 16.36 -4.33
N ALA A 300 -2.40 15.29 -5.12
CA ALA A 300 -1.16 14.67 -5.63
C ALA A 300 -0.32 15.63 -6.49
N LYS A 301 -0.97 16.45 -7.34
CA LYS A 301 -0.31 17.52 -8.12
C LYS A 301 0.31 18.58 -7.21
N LEU A 302 -0.41 19.00 -6.17
CA LEU A 302 0.07 20.02 -5.22
C LEU A 302 1.28 19.51 -4.43
N LEU A 303 1.26 18.25 -3.97
CA LEU A 303 2.39 17.59 -3.33
C LEU A 303 3.60 17.53 -4.27
N ALA A 304 3.39 17.09 -5.52
CA ALA A 304 4.45 17.06 -6.54
C ALA A 304 5.07 18.43 -6.79
N GLY A 305 4.24 19.47 -6.93
CA GLY A 305 4.68 20.85 -7.14
C GLY A 305 5.48 21.44 -5.98
N ALA A 306 5.22 20.97 -4.76
CA ALA A 306 5.94 21.37 -3.56
C ALA A 306 7.19 20.52 -3.27
N GLY A 307 7.47 19.48 -4.06
CA GLY A 307 8.58 18.56 -3.82
C GLY A 307 8.37 17.59 -2.64
N VAL A 308 7.13 17.48 -2.14
CA VAL A 308 6.79 16.54 -1.05
C VAL A 308 6.77 15.12 -1.62
N PRO A 309 7.47 14.14 -1.01
CA PRO A 309 7.42 12.75 -1.46
C PRO A 309 6.05 12.13 -1.16
N PHE A 310 5.47 11.42 -2.13
CA PHE A 310 4.17 10.77 -1.98
C PHE A 310 4.08 9.48 -2.79
N ALA A 311 3.17 8.60 -2.37
CA ALA A 311 2.73 7.44 -3.11
C ALA A 311 1.19 7.40 -3.14
N LEU A 312 0.61 6.67 -4.08
CA LEU A 312 -0.84 6.58 -4.23
C LEU A 312 -1.40 5.32 -3.56
N GLN A 313 -2.64 5.40 -3.11
CA GLN A 313 -3.34 4.35 -2.38
C GLN A 313 -4.78 4.20 -2.88
N SER A 314 -5.35 2.99 -2.74
CA SER A 314 -6.79 2.77 -2.94
C SER A 314 -7.60 3.07 -1.67
N GLY A 315 -6.96 3.11 -0.51
CA GLY A 315 -7.55 3.41 0.79
C GLY A 315 -8.03 2.19 1.56
N TYR A 316 -8.64 2.45 2.68
CA TYR A 316 -8.94 1.49 3.74
C TYR A 316 -10.44 1.28 4.01
N GLU A 317 -11.31 1.79 3.17
CA GLU A 317 -12.75 1.54 3.33
C GLU A 317 -13.09 0.13 2.85
N ALA A 318 -13.77 -0.65 3.69
CA ALA A 318 -14.00 -2.08 3.54
C ALA A 318 -14.60 -2.52 2.18
N TYR A 319 -15.53 -1.76 1.62
CA TYR A 319 -16.16 -2.10 0.32
C TYR A 319 -15.41 -1.54 -0.91
N VAL A 320 -14.44 -0.71 -0.68
CA VAL A 320 -13.78 0.11 -1.70
C VAL A 320 -12.84 -0.65 -2.63
N PRO A 321 -12.11 -1.69 -2.19
CA PRO A 321 -11.23 -2.45 -3.10
C PRO A 321 -11.93 -3.00 -4.35
N LYS A 322 -13.26 -3.13 -4.34
CA LYS A 322 -14.05 -3.53 -5.50
C LYS A 322 -14.20 -2.43 -6.57
N THR A 323 -14.13 -1.18 -6.15
CA THR A 323 -14.45 -0.01 -6.97
C THR A 323 -13.30 0.97 -7.07
N ARG A 324 -12.42 1.03 -6.09
CA ARG A 324 -11.20 1.82 -6.10
C ARG A 324 -10.00 0.91 -6.31
N VAL A 325 -9.44 0.99 -7.47
CA VAL A 325 -8.17 0.36 -7.80
C VAL A 325 -7.14 1.46 -7.92
N VAL A 326 -5.99 1.27 -7.32
CA VAL A 326 -4.95 2.31 -7.26
C VAL A 326 -4.55 2.83 -8.66
N LEU A 327 -4.67 2.01 -9.70
CA LEU A 327 -4.46 2.43 -11.09
C LEU A 327 -5.43 3.55 -11.50
N TRP A 328 -6.72 3.42 -11.16
CA TRP A 328 -7.72 4.44 -11.48
C TRP A 328 -7.57 5.71 -10.65
N GLU A 329 -7.16 5.57 -9.39
CA GLU A 329 -6.81 6.73 -8.54
C GLU A 329 -5.68 7.56 -9.16
N ALA A 330 -4.70 6.87 -9.77
CA ALA A 330 -3.62 7.53 -10.50
C ALA A 330 -4.11 8.22 -11.79
N GLY A 331 -4.94 7.53 -12.58
CA GLY A 331 -5.55 8.11 -13.79
C GLY A 331 -6.36 9.37 -13.49
N ILE A 332 -7.15 9.37 -12.40
CA ILE A 332 -7.90 10.55 -11.95
C ILE A 332 -6.94 11.65 -11.50
N SER A 333 -5.86 11.32 -10.80
CA SER A 333 -4.85 12.31 -10.40
C SER A 333 -4.18 12.96 -11.62
N VAL A 334 -3.91 12.18 -12.69
CA VAL A 334 -3.41 12.70 -13.98
C VAL A 334 -4.43 13.63 -14.63
N MET A 335 -5.71 13.25 -14.67
CA MET A 335 -6.79 14.10 -15.17
C MET A 335 -6.87 15.45 -14.44
N HIS A 336 -6.51 15.47 -13.15
CA HIS A 336 -6.45 16.67 -12.31
C HIS A 336 -5.06 17.34 -12.28
N GLY A 337 -4.20 17.02 -13.25
CA GLY A 337 -2.95 17.74 -13.55
C GLY A 337 -1.69 17.21 -12.89
N LEU A 338 -1.71 16.02 -12.32
CA LEU A 338 -0.47 15.32 -11.96
C LEU A 338 0.24 14.89 -13.26
N ALA A 339 1.54 15.14 -13.36
CA ALA A 339 2.31 14.66 -14.52
C ALA A 339 2.28 13.13 -14.60
N HIS A 340 2.08 12.58 -15.80
CA HIS A 340 1.94 11.16 -16.09
C HIS A 340 3.08 10.32 -15.50
N GLU A 341 4.33 10.71 -15.71
CA GLU A 341 5.50 10.02 -15.14
C GLU A 341 5.48 10.02 -13.61
N ARG A 342 5.05 11.13 -12.98
CA ARG A 342 4.93 11.20 -11.52
C ARG A 342 3.86 10.25 -10.97
N ALA A 343 2.74 10.09 -11.69
CA ALA A 343 1.71 9.12 -11.34
C ALA A 343 2.25 7.68 -11.43
N MET A 344 2.97 7.35 -12.52
CA MET A 344 3.61 6.03 -12.65
C MET A 344 4.60 5.76 -11.51
N ARG A 345 5.45 6.73 -11.16
CA ARG A 345 6.40 6.61 -10.06
C ARG A 345 5.69 6.41 -8.71
N ALA A 346 4.59 7.13 -8.49
CA ALA A 346 3.82 7.04 -7.25
C ALA A 346 3.12 5.68 -7.06
N LEU A 347 2.90 4.94 -8.15
CA LEU A 347 2.37 3.56 -8.14
C LEU A 347 3.46 2.48 -8.11
N THR A 348 4.73 2.83 -8.21
CA THR A 348 5.82 1.88 -8.39
C THR A 348 6.99 2.20 -7.47
N ILE A 349 8.04 2.84 -7.97
CA ILE A 349 9.30 3.06 -7.24
C ILE A 349 9.14 3.94 -6.00
N ASP A 350 8.27 4.96 -6.04
CA ASP A 350 8.07 5.84 -4.90
C ASP A 350 7.26 5.12 -3.79
N ALA A 351 6.25 4.32 -4.16
CA ALA A 351 5.56 3.43 -3.22
C ALA A 351 6.50 2.39 -2.60
N ALA A 352 7.38 1.77 -3.41
CA ALA A 352 8.39 0.83 -2.94
C ALA A 352 9.38 1.47 -1.94
N ARG A 353 9.83 2.70 -2.22
CA ARG A 353 10.72 3.46 -1.32
C ARG A 353 10.05 3.77 0.01
N MET A 354 8.81 4.27 -0.05
CA MET A 354 8.02 4.55 1.16
C MET A 354 7.83 3.31 2.02
N CYS A 355 7.53 2.17 1.39
CA CYS A 355 7.34 0.88 2.07
C CYS A 355 8.67 0.22 2.50
N GLY A 356 9.83 0.75 2.08
CA GLY A 356 11.15 0.19 2.39
C GLY A 356 11.42 -1.15 1.71
N VAL A 357 10.94 -1.34 0.47
CA VAL A 357 11.10 -2.57 -0.34
C VAL A 357 11.64 -2.28 -1.75
N SER A 358 12.21 -1.11 -1.96
CA SER A 358 12.71 -0.67 -3.27
C SER A 358 13.97 -1.40 -3.76
N ASP A 359 14.61 -2.15 -2.90
CA ASP A 359 15.68 -3.10 -3.24
C ASP A 359 15.15 -4.34 -3.97
N ARG A 360 13.87 -4.66 -3.82
CA ARG A 360 13.24 -5.84 -4.41
C ARG A 360 12.28 -5.51 -5.55
N VAL A 361 11.49 -4.44 -5.43
CA VAL A 361 10.37 -4.12 -6.35
C VAL A 361 10.30 -2.63 -6.68
N GLY A 362 9.36 -2.24 -7.55
CA GLY A 362 9.05 -0.86 -7.89
C GLY A 362 9.84 -0.28 -9.06
N SER A 363 10.88 -0.97 -9.54
CA SER A 363 11.57 -0.66 -10.80
C SER A 363 12.07 -1.94 -11.46
N LEU A 364 12.24 -1.91 -12.79
CA LEU A 364 12.81 -3.01 -13.54
C LEU A 364 14.33 -2.81 -13.63
N GLU A 365 15.03 -3.47 -12.72
CA GLU A 365 16.50 -3.46 -12.63
C GLU A 365 17.01 -4.87 -12.40
N VAL A 366 18.19 -5.17 -12.93
CA VAL A 366 18.81 -6.49 -12.78
C VAL A 366 18.93 -6.89 -11.31
N GLY A 367 18.52 -8.11 -11.00
CA GLY A 367 18.54 -8.69 -9.65
C GLY A 367 17.27 -8.47 -8.83
N LYS A 368 16.40 -7.53 -9.21
CA LYS A 368 15.09 -7.35 -8.56
C LYS A 368 14.12 -8.46 -8.91
N ASP A 369 13.04 -8.57 -8.13
CA ASP A 369 11.94 -9.47 -8.43
C ASP A 369 11.31 -9.07 -9.77
N ALA A 370 10.96 -10.06 -10.60
CA ALA A 370 10.35 -9.84 -11.89
C ALA A 370 8.85 -9.55 -11.78
N ASP A 371 8.50 -8.55 -10.98
CA ASP A 371 7.13 -8.04 -10.87
C ASP A 371 6.89 -7.05 -12.01
N ILE A 372 6.16 -7.47 -13.02
CA ILE A 372 5.93 -6.72 -14.25
C ILE A 372 4.44 -6.69 -14.52
N ALA A 373 3.89 -5.52 -14.84
CA ALA A 373 2.55 -5.35 -15.35
C ALA A 373 2.59 -5.04 -16.85
N LEU A 374 1.76 -5.74 -17.61
CA LEU A 374 1.68 -5.67 -19.07
C LEU A 374 0.35 -5.02 -19.47
N PHE A 375 0.40 -4.04 -20.39
CA PHE A 375 -0.78 -3.31 -20.83
C PHE A 375 -0.87 -3.27 -22.36
N ASP A 376 -2.10 -3.28 -22.88
CA ASP A 376 -2.39 -3.15 -24.30
C ASP A 376 -2.47 -1.69 -24.80
N GLY A 377 -2.07 -0.73 -23.96
CA GLY A 377 -2.02 0.71 -24.23
C GLY A 377 -1.47 1.49 -23.06
N ASP A 378 -1.67 2.81 -23.02
CA ASP A 378 -1.31 3.65 -21.88
C ASP A 378 -2.11 3.21 -20.64
N PRO A 379 -1.47 2.91 -19.50
CA PRO A 379 -2.16 2.42 -18.29
C PRO A 379 -3.24 3.35 -17.74
N PHE A 380 -3.18 4.64 -18.03
CA PHE A 380 -4.14 5.63 -17.53
C PHE A 380 -5.27 5.92 -18.52
N GLU A 381 -5.24 5.32 -19.71
CA GLU A 381 -6.34 5.42 -20.66
C GLU A 381 -7.47 4.46 -20.29
N TYR A 382 -8.72 4.95 -20.32
CA TYR A 382 -9.90 4.20 -19.90
C TYR A 382 -10.12 2.89 -20.67
N THR A 383 -9.68 2.82 -21.94
CA THR A 383 -9.84 1.65 -22.82
C THR A 383 -8.69 0.66 -22.74
N THR A 384 -7.68 0.94 -21.95
CA THR A 384 -6.51 0.08 -21.77
C THR A 384 -6.79 -1.02 -20.76
N HIS A 385 -6.32 -2.23 -21.06
CA HIS A 385 -6.43 -3.38 -20.18
C HIS A 385 -5.06 -3.84 -19.72
N CYS A 386 -4.99 -4.30 -18.47
CA CYS A 386 -3.86 -5.09 -18.02
C CYS A 386 -3.99 -6.49 -18.65
N SER A 387 -3.09 -6.81 -19.59
CA SER A 387 -3.10 -8.06 -20.33
C SER A 387 -2.35 -9.19 -19.61
N GLY A 388 -1.58 -8.87 -18.57
CA GLY A 388 -0.85 -9.84 -17.76
C GLY A 388 -0.01 -9.23 -16.65
N VAL A 389 0.34 -10.07 -15.72
CA VAL A 389 1.32 -9.77 -14.66
C VAL A 389 2.25 -10.96 -14.47
#